data_8e0df19b0a8ad3b48a57edc3e7e32c3e
#
_entry.id   8e0df19b0a8ad3b48a57edc3e7e32c3e
#
_cell.length_a   1.000
_cell.length_b   1.000
_cell.length_c   1.000
_cell.angle_alpha   90.00
_cell.angle_beta   90.00
_cell.angle_gamma   90.00
#
_symmetry.space_group_name_H-M   'P 1'
#
loop_
_entity.id
_entity.type
_entity.pdbx_description
1 polymer ?
#
loop_
_entity_poly.entity_id
_entity_poly.type
_entity_poly.pdbx_seq_one_letter_code
_entity_poly.pdbx_strand_id
1 'polypeptide(L)'
;MLTAVTGINWGDEGKGRVIDLLAENADVVVRYQGGNNAGHTVVAKQQKFVLHLLPSGILHENVICVLGDGMVVDLEHLTNEIAQIREKGVVVTPNNLKLSKRAIISMPWHKIQDELEETRLAKTGAAFGSTKRGIAYAYSDKYRKKTLRLGDLLHLKEESVQNRLKMMLEAKNLELAGCYYQEPMSYQALLSWCEAQAAELWPYIVDTGAYLEEALKEGKRVVLEAQLGAMRDIDYGIFPYTSSSSTISAYGPIGAGIPGKQLDHVVGVLKAYSTCVGAGPFTAEKAMPESWMELLRKFGGEYGAATGRPRRVGPFDAVASRYGLKCQNADKIALTKLDVLSMMKEIPVIVGYKKGNQEVTDFDPIEDLEEYVPIVRMLPGWQTDISGCVTYDELPDAAKTYVETLEDLLQHEIQFISVGAERSQYLTKGEWL
;
A
#
# COMPACT_ATOMS: atom_id res chain seq x y z
N MET A 1 0.11 -5.55 -22.02
CA MET A 1 0.37 -6.40 -20.83
C MET A 1 -0.10 -5.66 -19.59
N LEU A 2 -0.84 -6.32 -18.69
CA LEU A 2 -1.40 -5.75 -17.46
C LEU A 2 -0.87 -6.51 -16.24
N THR A 3 0.00 -5.88 -15.46
CA THR A 3 0.65 -6.49 -14.29
C THR A 3 0.22 -5.80 -13.01
N ALA A 4 -0.17 -6.54 -11.97
CA ALA A 4 -0.43 -5.98 -10.66
C ALA A 4 0.76 -6.24 -9.72
N VAL A 5 1.14 -5.23 -8.92
CA VAL A 5 2.16 -5.36 -7.86
C VAL A 5 1.48 -5.19 -6.51
N THR A 6 1.45 -6.25 -5.72
CA THR A 6 0.68 -6.33 -4.47
C THR A 6 1.55 -6.73 -3.28
N GLY A 7 1.12 -6.33 -2.08
CA GLY A 7 1.74 -6.78 -0.84
C GLY A 7 1.12 -8.09 -0.36
N ILE A 8 1.95 -9.00 0.08
CA ILE A 8 1.51 -10.32 0.54
C ILE A 8 1.07 -10.30 2.00
N ASN A 9 1.74 -9.53 2.84
CA ASN A 9 1.53 -9.56 4.29
C ASN A 9 0.78 -8.31 4.83
N TRP A 10 1.36 -7.62 5.80
CA TRP A 10 0.73 -6.48 6.51
C TRP A 10 0.98 -5.12 5.88
N GLY A 11 1.65 -5.05 4.74
CA GLY A 11 2.14 -3.82 4.12
C GLY A 11 3.61 -3.55 4.44
N ASP A 12 4.17 -2.48 3.85
CA ASP A 12 5.58 -2.09 4.00
C ASP A 12 6.59 -3.14 3.48
N GLU A 13 6.16 -4.02 2.56
CA GLU A 13 7.02 -5.03 1.94
C GLU A 13 8.06 -4.45 0.97
N GLY A 14 8.00 -3.15 0.65
CA GLY A 14 8.90 -2.52 -0.31
C GLY A 14 8.37 -2.49 -1.74
N LYS A 15 7.04 -2.54 -1.93
CA LYS A 15 6.37 -2.46 -3.25
C LYS A 15 6.84 -1.29 -4.11
N GLY A 16 6.99 -0.10 -3.52
CA GLY A 16 7.41 1.09 -4.26
C GLY A 16 8.71 0.90 -5.02
N ARG A 17 9.67 0.16 -4.45
CA ARG A 17 10.92 -0.20 -5.13
C ARG A 17 10.71 -1.14 -6.31
N VAL A 18 9.90 -2.18 -6.12
CA VAL A 18 9.59 -3.15 -7.19
C VAL A 18 8.87 -2.45 -8.34
N ILE A 19 7.94 -1.55 -8.01
CA ILE A 19 7.20 -0.76 -9.01
C ILE A 19 8.14 0.21 -9.74
N ASP A 20 9.05 0.88 -9.02
CA ASP A 20 10.04 1.78 -9.62
C ASP A 20 10.93 1.06 -10.64
N LEU A 21 11.34 -0.18 -10.33
CA LEU A 21 12.10 -1.00 -11.28
C LEU A 21 11.25 -1.44 -12.48
N LEU A 22 10.03 -1.88 -12.27
CA LEU A 22 9.12 -2.25 -13.36
C LEU A 22 8.73 -1.03 -14.21
N ALA A 23 8.72 0.17 -13.63
CA ALA A 23 8.41 1.41 -14.33
C ALA A 23 9.47 1.78 -15.38
N GLU A 24 10.69 1.26 -15.29
CA GLU A 24 11.72 1.45 -16.35
C GLU A 24 11.25 0.92 -17.71
N ASN A 25 10.43 -0.13 -17.70
CA ASN A 25 9.89 -0.77 -18.89
C ASN A 25 8.36 -0.62 -19.02
N ALA A 26 7.71 0.11 -18.14
CA ALA A 26 6.28 0.34 -18.19
C ALA A 26 5.94 1.62 -18.97
N ASP A 27 4.79 1.62 -19.64
CA ASP A 27 4.25 2.82 -20.28
C ASP A 27 3.31 3.57 -19.32
N VAL A 28 2.62 2.82 -18.43
CA VAL A 28 1.62 3.39 -17.52
C VAL A 28 1.72 2.74 -16.14
N VAL A 29 1.68 3.55 -15.07
CA VAL A 29 1.56 3.09 -13.68
C VAL A 29 0.28 3.64 -13.06
N VAL A 30 -0.56 2.76 -12.51
CA VAL A 30 -1.89 3.08 -12.00
C VAL A 30 -2.01 2.77 -10.52
N ARG A 31 -2.31 3.76 -9.68
CA ARG A 31 -2.81 3.54 -8.33
C ARG A 31 -4.30 3.23 -8.39
N TYR A 32 -4.74 2.10 -7.87
CA TYR A 32 -6.11 1.63 -8.08
C TYR A 32 -6.98 1.59 -6.83
N GLN A 33 -6.41 1.77 -5.63
CA GLN A 33 -7.16 1.73 -4.37
C GLN A 33 -6.46 2.52 -3.25
N GLY A 34 -7.18 2.78 -2.16
CA GLY A 34 -6.67 3.53 -1.02
C GLY A 34 -6.62 5.03 -1.28
N GLY A 35 -5.78 5.72 -0.56
CA GLY A 35 -5.59 7.18 -0.64
C GLY A 35 -4.22 7.58 -0.13
N ASN A 36 -4.14 8.69 0.61
CA ASN A 36 -2.90 9.19 1.22
C ASN A 36 -2.59 8.57 2.60
N ASN A 37 -3.18 7.42 2.92
CA ASN A 37 -2.96 6.69 4.17
C ASN A 37 -1.69 5.81 4.17
N ALA A 38 -1.10 5.56 3.00
CA ALA A 38 0.17 4.85 2.88
C ALA A 38 1.19 5.72 2.15
N GLY A 39 2.48 5.48 2.40
CA GLY A 39 3.58 6.17 1.73
C GLY A 39 4.53 5.17 1.08
N HIS A 40 4.83 5.38 -0.20
CA HIS A 40 5.84 4.63 -0.93
C HIS A 40 7.14 5.41 -0.94
N THR A 41 8.19 4.84 -0.37
CA THR A 41 9.52 5.46 -0.40
C THR A 41 10.31 4.91 -1.57
N VAL A 42 10.77 5.80 -2.43
CA VAL A 42 11.63 5.50 -3.58
C VAL A 42 12.89 6.35 -3.48
N VAL A 43 14.05 5.76 -3.77
CA VAL A 43 15.32 6.48 -3.88
C VAL A 43 15.67 6.56 -5.37
N ALA A 44 15.66 7.76 -5.92
CA ALA A 44 16.00 8.02 -7.31
C ALA A 44 16.96 9.20 -7.42
N LYS A 45 17.97 9.13 -8.28
CA LYS A 45 18.98 10.19 -8.48
C LYS A 45 19.60 10.68 -7.14
N GLN A 46 19.88 9.75 -6.20
CA GLN A 46 20.41 10.02 -4.86
C GLN A 46 19.48 10.87 -3.96
N GLN A 47 18.23 11.03 -4.33
CA GLN A 47 17.22 11.72 -3.56
C GLN A 47 16.14 10.74 -3.07
N LYS A 48 15.66 10.98 -1.85
CA LYS A 48 14.55 10.21 -1.29
C LYS A 48 13.22 10.90 -1.57
N PHE A 49 12.31 10.16 -2.18
CA PHE A 49 10.93 10.56 -2.44
C PHE A 49 9.99 9.72 -1.58
N VAL A 50 9.01 10.37 -0.96
CA VAL A 50 7.93 9.70 -0.24
C VAL A 50 6.64 10.09 -0.95
N LEU A 51 6.05 9.14 -1.66
CA LEU A 51 4.85 9.34 -2.46
C LEU A 51 3.64 8.77 -1.72
N HIS A 52 2.58 9.55 -1.61
CA HIS A 52 1.35 9.15 -0.92
C HIS A 52 0.19 8.89 -1.90
N LEU A 53 -0.08 9.82 -2.80
CA LEU A 53 -1.12 9.70 -3.83
C LEU A 53 -0.52 9.45 -5.22
N LEU A 54 0.59 10.11 -5.53
CA LEU A 54 1.22 9.93 -6.83
C LEU A 54 1.78 8.51 -6.99
N PRO A 55 1.56 7.85 -8.15
CA PRO A 55 2.18 6.58 -8.45
C PRO A 55 3.71 6.68 -8.49
N SER A 56 4.41 5.58 -8.13
CA SER A 56 5.88 5.54 -8.12
C SER A 56 6.50 5.80 -9.50
N GLY A 57 5.77 5.50 -10.57
CA GLY A 57 6.15 5.79 -11.95
C GLY A 57 6.36 7.27 -12.29
N ILE A 58 5.88 8.21 -11.46
CA ILE A 58 6.02 9.66 -11.70
C ILE A 58 7.48 10.13 -11.74
N LEU A 59 8.38 9.33 -11.20
CA LEU A 59 9.82 9.61 -11.20
C LEU A 59 10.50 9.26 -12.53
N HIS A 60 9.77 8.66 -13.48
CA HIS A 60 10.23 8.29 -14.82
C HIS A 60 9.58 9.18 -15.88
N GLU A 61 10.39 9.81 -16.72
CA GLU A 61 9.95 10.84 -17.69
C GLU A 61 8.97 10.32 -18.74
N ASN A 62 9.09 9.03 -19.11
CA ASN A 62 8.27 8.43 -20.19
C ASN A 62 7.06 7.66 -19.66
N VAL A 63 6.82 7.64 -18.35
CA VAL A 63 5.73 6.90 -17.73
C VAL A 63 4.53 7.81 -17.50
N ILE A 64 3.36 7.33 -17.89
CA ILE A 64 2.09 8.01 -17.58
C ILE A 64 1.54 7.44 -16.28
N CYS A 65 1.27 8.31 -15.32
CA CYS A 65 0.72 7.98 -14.02
C CYS A 65 -0.77 8.20 -13.98
N VAL A 66 -1.49 7.25 -13.37
CA VAL A 66 -2.95 7.30 -13.27
C VAL A 66 -3.40 7.10 -11.83
N LEU A 67 -4.28 7.96 -11.34
CA LEU A 67 -5.11 7.70 -10.17
C LEU A 67 -6.45 7.13 -10.65
N GLY A 68 -6.68 5.83 -10.40
CA GLY A 68 -7.82 5.08 -10.90
C GLY A 68 -9.13 5.32 -10.15
N ASP A 69 -10.18 4.66 -10.61
CA ASP A 69 -11.58 4.79 -10.14
C ASP A 69 -11.75 4.43 -8.64
N GLY A 70 -10.92 3.50 -8.15
CA GLY A 70 -10.99 3.01 -6.77
C GLY A 70 -10.33 3.90 -5.73
N MET A 71 -9.65 4.96 -6.14
CA MET A 71 -8.92 5.87 -5.25
C MET A 71 -9.84 6.78 -4.43
N VAL A 72 -9.38 7.11 -3.22
CA VAL A 72 -9.86 8.25 -2.42
C VAL A 72 -8.83 9.35 -2.54
N VAL A 73 -9.20 10.46 -3.15
CA VAL A 73 -8.27 11.56 -3.46
C VAL A 73 -8.47 12.71 -2.49
N ASP A 74 -7.48 12.95 -1.66
CA ASP A 74 -7.33 14.16 -0.86
C ASP A 74 -6.76 15.26 -1.75
N LEU A 75 -7.61 16.23 -2.10
CA LEU A 75 -7.26 17.24 -3.11
C LEU A 75 -6.11 18.14 -2.67
N GLU A 76 -6.13 18.61 -1.42
CA GLU A 76 -5.07 19.46 -0.88
C GLU A 76 -3.75 18.70 -0.76
N HIS A 77 -3.82 17.45 -0.33
CA HIS A 77 -2.62 16.62 -0.25
C HIS A 77 -2.03 16.40 -1.64
N LEU A 78 -2.86 16.13 -2.65
CA LEU A 78 -2.41 15.91 -4.01
C LEU A 78 -1.77 17.16 -4.64
N THR A 79 -2.39 18.33 -4.49
CA THR A 79 -1.81 19.59 -4.99
C THR A 79 -0.48 19.90 -4.33
N ASN A 80 -0.38 19.70 -3.01
CA ASN A 80 0.85 19.89 -2.27
C ASN A 80 1.94 18.86 -2.67
N GLU A 81 1.57 17.60 -2.86
CA GLU A 81 2.49 16.55 -3.29
C GLU A 81 3.03 16.84 -4.70
N ILE A 82 2.18 17.28 -5.63
CA ILE A 82 2.58 17.73 -6.99
C ILE A 82 3.58 18.89 -6.88
N ALA A 83 3.31 19.90 -6.05
CA ALA A 83 4.20 21.04 -5.86
C ALA A 83 5.57 20.61 -5.33
N GLN A 84 5.60 19.79 -4.27
CA GLN A 84 6.84 19.29 -3.66
C GLN A 84 7.69 18.45 -4.63
N ILE A 85 7.05 17.64 -5.47
CA ILE A 85 7.76 16.82 -6.47
C ILE A 85 8.35 17.69 -7.57
N ARG A 86 7.60 18.73 -8.01
CA ARG A 86 8.10 19.74 -8.97
C ARG A 86 9.29 20.53 -8.45
N GLU A 87 9.27 20.92 -7.17
CA GLU A 87 10.41 21.60 -6.51
C GLU A 87 11.68 20.73 -6.51
N LYS A 88 11.52 19.39 -6.51
CA LYS A 88 12.62 18.44 -6.63
C LYS A 88 13.04 18.15 -8.09
N GLY A 89 12.49 18.91 -9.05
CA GLY A 89 12.84 18.82 -10.47
C GLY A 89 12.11 17.73 -11.26
N VAL A 90 11.07 17.12 -10.70
CA VAL A 90 10.25 16.13 -11.43
C VAL A 90 9.13 16.87 -12.18
N VAL A 91 8.99 16.59 -13.47
CA VAL A 91 7.95 17.17 -14.32
C VAL A 91 6.62 16.47 -14.03
N VAL A 92 5.60 17.24 -13.61
CA VAL A 92 4.22 16.73 -13.41
C VAL A 92 3.27 17.63 -14.18
N THR A 93 2.65 17.10 -15.22
CA THR A 93 1.73 17.81 -16.12
C THR A 93 0.53 16.94 -16.47
N PRO A 94 -0.52 17.48 -17.09
CA PRO A 94 -1.64 16.66 -17.58
C PRO A 94 -1.24 15.63 -18.65
N ASN A 95 -0.04 15.73 -19.23
CA ASN A 95 0.44 14.73 -20.18
C ASN A 95 0.91 13.45 -19.50
N ASN A 96 1.53 13.55 -18.30
CA ASN A 96 2.06 12.41 -17.59
C ASN A 96 1.36 12.06 -16.27
N LEU A 97 0.33 12.82 -15.86
CA LEU A 97 -0.55 12.49 -14.74
C LEU A 97 -2.01 12.59 -15.17
N LYS A 98 -2.81 11.56 -14.88
CA LYS A 98 -4.23 11.49 -15.16
C LYS A 98 -5.02 11.09 -13.92
N LEU A 99 -6.10 11.80 -13.65
CA LEU A 99 -6.97 11.57 -12.51
C LEU A 99 -8.31 11.04 -13.01
N SER A 100 -8.77 9.93 -12.47
CA SER A 100 -10.07 9.40 -12.85
C SER A 100 -11.21 10.32 -12.45
N LYS A 101 -12.05 10.68 -13.40
CA LYS A 101 -13.32 11.37 -13.11
C LYS A 101 -14.24 10.62 -12.15
N ARG A 102 -14.04 9.28 -11.96
CA ARG A 102 -14.85 8.43 -11.07
C ARG A 102 -14.27 8.26 -9.67
N ALA A 103 -13.00 8.60 -9.46
CA ALA A 103 -12.38 8.58 -8.14
C ALA A 103 -13.13 9.49 -7.17
N ILE A 104 -13.25 9.07 -5.91
CA ILE A 104 -13.98 9.85 -4.91
C ILE A 104 -13.07 10.89 -4.24
N ILE A 105 -13.66 11.97 -3.82
CA ILE A 105 -12.97 13.04 -3.10
C ILE A 105 -12.98 12.73 -1.59
N SER A 106 -11.81 12.83 -0.95
CA SER A 106 -11.73 12.96 0.50
C SER A 106 -12.16 14.37 0.90
N MET A 107 -13.42 14.53 1.29
CA MET A 107 -13.96 15.82 1.69
C MET A 107 -13.38 16.25 3.05
N PRO A 108 -13.32 17.55 3.37
CA PRO A 108 -12.73 18.05 4.62
C PRO A 108 -13.29 17.38 5.88
N TRP A 109 -14.58 17.07 5.91
CA TRP A 109 -15.23 16.40 7.05
C TRP A 109 -14.75 14.98 7.30
N HIS A 110 -14.20 14.26 6.30
CA HIS A 110 -13.71 12.89 6.49
C HIS A 110 -12.51 12.85 7.43
N LYS A 111 -11.57 13.80 7.27
CA LYS A 111 -10.42 13.95 8.16
C LYS A 111 -10.85 14.34 9.57
N ILE A 112 -11.80 15.30 9.66
CA ILE A 112 -12.34 15.76 10.94
C ILE A 112 -12.99 14.60 11.69
N GLN A 113 -13.83 13.80 11.03
CA GLN A 113 -14.47 12.64 11.65
C GLN A 113 -13.46 11.60 12.13
N ASP A 114 -12.46 11.27 11.30
CA ASP A 114 -11.41 10.30 11.63
C ASP A 114 -10.63 10.73 12.88
N GLU A 115 -10.26 12.01 12.96
CA GLU A 115 -9.54 12.56 14.10
C GLU A 115 -10.39 12.58 15.39
N LEU A 116 -11.65 12.99 15.27
CA LEU A 116 -12.57 13.06 16.41
C LEU A 116 -12.90 11.67 16.96
N GLU A 117 -13.15 10.71 16.08
CA GLU A 117 -13.45 9.33 16.50
C GLU A 117 -12.23 8.65 17.12
N GLU A 118 -11.05 8.79 16.51
CA GLU A 118 -9.82 8.25 17.09
C GLU A 118 -9.52 8.85 18.47
N THR A 119 -9.78 10.16 18.62
CA THR A 119 -9.66 10.86 19.92
C THR A 119 -10.67 10.35 20.94
N ARG A 120 -11.91 10.08 20.51
CA ARG A 120 -12.97 9.51 21.36
C ARG A 120 -12.60 8.11 21.82
N LEU A 121 -12.16 7.25 20.90
CA LEU A 121 -11.75 5.87 21.17
C LEU A 121 -10.51 5.79 22.06
N ALA A 122 -9.57 6.71 21.91
CA ALA A 122 -8.36 6.77 22.75
C ALA A 122 -8.71 6.93 24.24
N LYS A 123 -9.79 7.63 24.59
CA LYS A 123 -10.26 7.79 25.99
C LYS A 123 -10.71 6.49 26.63
N THR A 124 -11.12 5.51 25.83
CA THR A 124 -11.60 4.18 26.28
C THR A 124 -10.56 3.08 26.07
N GLY A 125 -9.38 3.42 25.54
CA GLY A 125 -8.35 2.43 25.20
C GLY A 125 -8.64 1.63 23.91
N ALA A 126 -9.66 2.01 23.13
CA ALA A 126 -10.12 1.31 21.94
C ALA A 126 -9.66 1.96 20.62
N ALA A 127 -8.64 2.83 20.66
CA ALA A 127 -8.11 3.48 19.48
C ALA A 127 -7.50 2.46 18.50
N PHE A 128 -7.81 2.60 17.20
CA PHE A 128 -7.29 1.73 16.14
C PHE A 128 -5.89 2.12 15.66
N GLY A 129 -5.39 3.30 16.02
CA GLY A 129 -4.17 3.85 15.45
C GLY A 129 -4.39 4.35 14.01
N SER A 130 -5.53 4.97 13.73
CA SER A 130 -5.86 5.54 12.43
C SER A 130 -4.78 6.52 11.96
N THR A 131 -4.59 6.59 10.64
CA THR A 131 -3.72 7.58 9.99
C THR A 131 -4.30 8.99 10.03
N LYS A 132 -5.54 9.16 10.48
CA LYS A 132 -6.31 10.43 10.51
C LYS A 132 -6.41 11.10 9.14
N ARG A 133 -6.48 10.29 8.09
CA ARG A 133 -6.62 10.75 6.70
C ARG A 133 -8.05 10.66 6.17
N GLY A 134 -8.99 10.20 6.99
CA GLY A 134 -10.40 10.13 6.65
C GLY A 134 -10.78 9.02 5.66
N ILE A 135 -9.90 8.05 5.44
CA ILE A 135 -10.08 7.02 4.39
C ILE A 135 -11.31 6.16 4.65
N ALA A 136 -11.50 5.69 5.89
CA ALA A 136 -12.65 4.88 6.27
C ALA A 136 -13.97 5.63 6.04
N TYR A 137 -14.01 6.89 6.42
CA TYR A 137 -15.19 7.76 6.26
C TYR A 137 -15.49 8.06 4.79
N ALA A 138 -14.45 8.29 3.98
CA ALA A 138 -14.61 8.51 2.55
C ALA A 138 -15.17 7.27 1.83
N TYR A 139 -14.65 6.06 2.14
CA TYR A 139 -15.21 4.82 1.59
C TYR A 139 -16.62 4.55 2.14
N SER A 140 -16.91 4.78 3.42
CA SER A 140 -18.26 4.69 3.97
C SER A 140 -19.24 5.59 3.19
N ASP A 141 -18.88 6.85 2.98
CA ASP A 141 -19.73 7.79 2.25
C ASP A 141 -19.85 7.42 0.75
N LYS A 142 -18.84 6.79 0.15
CA LYS A 142 -18.94 6.19 -1.20
C LYS A 142 -20.09 5.17 -1.27
N TYR A 143 -20.12 4.21 -0.34
CA TYR A 143 -21.16 3.18 -0.31
C TYR A 143 -22.53 3.73 0.13
N ARG A 144 -22.55 4.75 0.97
CA ARG A 144 -23.78 5.53 1.30
C ARG A 144 -24.20 6.46 0.17
N LYS A 145 -23.39 6.65 -0.90
CA LYS A 145 -23.62 7.54 -2.04
C LYS A 145 -23.69 9.02 -1.62
N LYS A 146 -22.89 9.40 -0.63
CA LYS A 146 -22.85 10.73 0.00
C LYS A 146 -21.47 11.40 -0.14
N THR A 147 -20.84 11.26 -1.32
CA THR A 147 -19.58 11.94 -1.62
C THR A 147 -19.58 12.47 -3.06
N LEU A 148 -18.68 13.40 -3.35
CA LEU A 148 -18.40 13.85 -4.72
C LEU A 148 -17.31 12.95 -5.34
N ARG A 149 -17.38 12.87 -6.67
CA ARG A 149 -16.31 12.32 -7.51
C ARG A 149 -15.49 13.47 -8.10
N LEU A 150 -14.27 13.18 -8.54
CA LEU A 150 -13.44 14.20 -9.20
C LEU A 150 -14.12 14.82 -10.42
N GLY A 151 -14.88 14.04 -11.19
CA GLY A 151 -15.66 14.54 -12.30
C GLY A 151 -16.68 15.63 -11.92
N ASP A 152 -17.20 15.60 -10.68
CA ASP A 152 -18.14 16.63 -10.20
C ASP A 152 -17.48 18.02 -10.10
N LEU A 153 -16.14 18.08 -9.93
CA LEU A 153 -15.39 19.34 -9.91
C LEU A 153 -15.47 20.09 -11.24
N LEU A 154 -15.67 19.37 -12.34
CA LEU A 154 -15.83 19.97 -13.68
C LEU A 154 -17.20 20.64 -13.84
N HIS A 155 -18.14 20.33 -12.95
CA HIS A 155 -19.55 20.72 -13.01
C HIS A 155 -20.02 21.51 -11.77
N LEU A 156 -19.10 22.11 -11.00
CA LEU A 156 -19.41 22.82 -9.73
C LEU A 156 -20.41 23.99 -9.90
N LYS A 157 -20.50 24.57 -11.11
CA LYS A 157 -21.46 25.65 -11.41
C LYS A 157 -22.87 25.13 -11.68
N GLU A 158 -23.05 23.82 -11.89
CA GLU A 158 -24.38 23.26 -12.14
C GLU A 158 -25.17 23.18 -10.84
N GLU A 159 -26.43 23.56 -10.88
CA GLU A 159 -27.33 23.56 -9.75
C GLU A 159 -27.49 22.16 -9.14
N SER A 160 -27.50 21.14 -9.97
CA SER A 160 -27.55 19.72 -9.55
C SER A 160 -26.40 19.32 -8.63
N VAL A 161 -25.18 19.74 -8.95
CA VAL A 161 -23.97 19.45 -8.14
C VAL A 161 -23.99 20.27 -6.86
N GLN A 162 -24.36 21.56 -6.93
CA GLN A 162 -24.46 22.43 -5.77
C GLN A 162 -25.52 21.97 -4.78
N ASN A 163 -26.71 21.57 -5.25
CA ASN A 163 -27.76 21.03 -4.41
C ASN A 163 -27.34 19.73 -3.73
N ARG A 164 -26.66 18.83 -4.46
CA ARG A 164 -26.09 17.61 -3.87
C ARG A 164 -25.05 17.91 -2.80
N LEU A 165 -24.16 18.88 -3.03
CA LEU A 165 -23.16 19.32 -2.07
C LEU A 165 -23.80 19.88 -0.78
N LYS A 166 -24.85 20.73 -0.92
CA LYS A 166 -25.62 21.26 0.21
C LYS A 166 -26.25 20.14 1.04
N MET A 167 -26.97 19.22 0.40
CA MET A 167 -27.62 18.10 1.09
C MET A 167 -26.61 17.21 1.83
N MET A 168 -25.44 16.95 1.23
CA MET A 168 -24.39 16.18 1.88
C MET A 168 -23.83 16.91 3.10
N LEU A 169 -23.56 18.22 2.97
CA LEU A 169 -23.05 19.05 4.06
C LEU A 169 -24.02 19.14 5.22
N GLU A 170 -25.32 19.35 4.95
CA GLU A 170 -26.37 19.39 5.97
C GLU A 170 -26.41 18.08 6.78
N ALA A 171 -26.42 16.93 6.09
CA ALA A 171 -26.41 15.63 6.75
C ALA A 171 -25.12 15.43 7.57
N LYS A 172 -23.98 15.90 7.06
CA LYS A 172 -22.69 15.77 7.74
C LYS A 172 -22.59 16.69 8.95
N ASN A 173 -23.11 17.91 8.87
CA ASN A 173 -23.16 18.84 9.99
C ASN A 173 -24.03 18.29 11.13
N LEU A 174 -25.17 17.64 10.81
CA LEU A 174 -25.99 16.96 11.83
C LEU A 174 -25.22 15.82 12.51
N GLU A 175 -24.49 15.01 11.75
CA GLU A 175 -23.67 13.91 12.27
C GLU A 175 -22.53 14.44 13.16
N LEU A 176 -21.80 15.46 12.72
CA LEU A 176 -20.69 16.08 13.46
C LEU A 176 -21.17 16.78 14.75
N ALA A 177 -22.27 17.51 14.68
CA ALA A 177 -22.85 18.18 15.86
C ALA A 177 -23.39 17.14 16.86
N GLY A 178 -24.15 16.15 16.40
CA GLY A 178 -24.79 15.16 17.27
C GLY A 178 -23.80 14.18 17.92
N CYS A 179 -22.78 13.72 17.20
CA CYS A 179 -21.85 12.72 17.72
C CYS A 179 -20.63 13.34 18.40
N TYR A 180 -20.17 14.52 17.95
CA TYR A 180 -18.89 15.08 18.35
C TYR A 180 -18.96 16.53 18.86
N TYR A 181 -20.18 17.11 18.95
CA TYR A 181 -20.40 18.50 19.41
C TYR A 181 -19.61 19.55 18.61
N GLN A 182 -19.45 19.32 17.30
CA GLN A 182 -18.75 20.23 16.41
C GLN A 182 -19.67 21.31 15.87
N GLU A 183 -19.11 22.50 15.67
CA GLU A 183 -19.80 23.58 14.98
C GLU A 183 -20.04 23.23 13.51
N PRO A 184 -21.16 23.65 12.92
CA PRO A 184 -21.48 23.40 11.53
C PRO A 184 -20.47 24.01 10.56
N MET A 185 -20.07 23.26 9.55
CA MET A 185 -19.26 23.75 8.45
C MET A 185 -20.11 24.64 7.52
N SER A 186 -19.50 25.74 7.07
CA SER A 186 -20.15 26.68 6.15
C SER A 186 -20.19 26.11 4.73
N TYR A 187 -21.36 26.18 4.09
CA TYR A 187 -21.51 25.82 2.68
C TYR A 187 -20.63 26.69 1.77
N GLN A 188 -20.60 28.02 2.01
CA GLN A 188 -19.81 28.91 1.19
C GLN A 188 -18.29 28.60 1.30
N ALA A 189 -17.81 28.32 2.50
CA ALA A 189 -16.42 27.92 2.69
C ALA A 189 -16.09 26.60 1.96
N LEU A 190 -17.01 25.63 2.03
CA LEU A 190 -16.84 24.34 1.36
C LEU A 190 -16.86 24.48 -0.17
N LEU A 191 -17.79 25.29 -0.72
CA LEU A 191 -17.86 25.54 -2.16
C LEU A 191 -16.58 26.24 -2.64
N SER A 192 -16.13 27.28 -1.93
CA SER A 192 -14.88 27.99 -2.27
C SER A 192 -13.67 27.07 -2.22
N TRP A 193 -13.64 26.13 -1.25
CA TRP A 193 -12.60 25.10 -1.20
C TRP A 193 -12.66 24.20 -2.43
N CYS A 194 -13.83 23.71 -2.82
CA CYS A 194 -13.99 22.89 -4.03
C CYS A 194 -13.55 23.65 -5.29
N GLU A 195 -13.92 24.94 -5.43
CA GLU A 195 -13.56 25.78 -6.57
C GLU A 195 -12.05 26.01 -6.66
N ALA A 196 -11.38 26.27 -5.54
CA ALA A 196 -9.93 26.45 -5.49
C ALA A 196 -9.19 25.17 -5.92
N GLN A 197 -9.61 24.00 -5.40
CA GLN A 197 -9.00 22.73 -5.78
C GLN A 197 -9.30 22.35 -7.24
N ALA A 198 -10.52 22.63 -7.71
CA ALA A 198 -10.90 22.42 -9.11
C ALA A 198 -10.02 23.21 -10.06
N ALA A 199 -9.70 24.48 -9.74
CA ALA A 199 -8.87 25.34 -10.59
C ALA A 199 -7.46 24.74 -10.84
N GLU A 200 -6.90 24.03 -9.86
CA GLU A 200 -5.59 23.38 -9.96
C GLU A 200 -5.65 22.02 -10.67
N LEU A 201 -6.71 21.25 -10.42
CA LEU A 201 -6.74 19.82 -10.79
C LEU A 201 -7.54 19.51 -12.04
N TRP A 202 -8.41 20.43 -12.54
CA TRP A 202 -9.27 20.17 -13.68
C TRP A 202 -8.54 19.68 -14.94
N PRO A 203 -7.29 20.12 -15.28
CA PRO A 203 -6.65 19.67 -16.51
C PRO A 203 -6.23 18.18 -16.47
N TYR A 204 -6.14 17.62 -15.26
CA TYR A 204 -5.73 16.23 -15.04
C TYR A 204 -6.91 15.26 -15.05
N ILE A 205 -8.16 15.77 -14.87
CA ILE A 205 -9.36 14.93 -14.71
C ILE A 205 -9.85 14.45 -16.07
N VAL A 206 -9.80 13.13 -16.27
CA VAL A 206 -10.16 12.48 -17.55
C VAL A 206 -10.92 11.18 -17.34
N ASP A 207 -11.39 10.56 -18.42
CA ASP A 207 -11.85 9.17 -18.43
C ASP A 207 -10.64 8.24 -18.47
N THR A 208 -10.13 7.86 -17.31
CA THR A 208 -8.96 6.99 -17.21
C THR A 208 -9.24 5.57 -17.68
N GLY A 209 -10.48 5.07 -17.54
CA GLY A 209 -10.84 3.75 -18.03
C GLY A 209 -10.73 3.66 -19.56
N ALA A 210 -11.31 4.65 -20.28
CA ALA A 210 -11.18 4.71 -21.73
C ALA A 210 -9.72 4.87 -22.17
N TYR A 211 -8.92 5.68 -21.45
CA TYR A 211 -7.50 5.84 -21.71
C TYR A 211 -6.73 4.51 -21.54
N LEU A 212 -6.97 3.76 -20.46
CA LEU A 212 -6.28 2.50 -20.18
C LEU A 212 -6.70 1.39 -21.16
N GLU A 213 -7.98 1.34 -21.56
CA GLU A 213 -8.43 0.41 -22.58
C GLU A 213 -7.71 0.62 -23.91
N GLU A 214 -7.52 1.87 -24.32
CA GLU A 214 -6.81 2.20 -25.55
C GLU A 214 -5.31 1.88 -25.42
N ALA A 215 -4.68 2.25 -24.31
CA ALA A 215 -3.29 1.90 -24.04
C ALA A 215 -3.02 0.39 -24.12
N LEU A 216 -3.93 -0.43 -23.55
CA LEU A 216 -3.80 -1.89 -23.64
C LEU A 216 -4.01 -2.43 -25.06
N LYS A 217 -4.91 -1.84 -25.86
CA LYS A 217 -5.09 -2.20 -27.28
C LYS A 217 -3.86 -1.86 -28.12
N GLU A 218 -3.17 -0.77 -27.80
CA GLU A 218 -1.91 -0.38 -28.40
C GLU A 218 -0.72 -1.27 -27.95
N GLY A 219 -0.95 -2.28 -27.09
CA GLY A 219 0.08 -3.17 -26.60
C GLY A 219 0.95 -2.59 -25.48
N LYS A 220 0.56 -1.46 -24.89
CA LYS A 220 1.32 -0.83 -23.79
C LYS A 220 1.37 -1.70 -22.55
N ARG A 221 2.46 -1.54 -21.79
CA ARG A 221 2.68 -2.19 -20.50
C ARG A 221 2.11 -1.34 -19.40
N VAL A 222 1.08 -1.86 -18.72
CA VAL A 222 0.37 -1.18 -17.62
C VAL A 222 0.67 -1.90 -16.31
N VAL A 223 1.19 -1.18 -15.33
CA VAL A 223 1.48 -1.68 -13.98
C VAL A 223 0.46 -1.10 -13.00
N LEU A 224 -0.23 -1.97 -12.27
CA LEU A 224 -1.17 -1.60 -11.22
C LEU A 224 -0.45 -1.63 -9.87
N GLU A 225 -0.37 -0.47 -9.22
CA GLU A 225 0.32 -0.25 -7.95
C GLU A 225 -0.65 -0.33 -6.79
N ALA A 226 -0.55 -1.41 -5.98
CA ALA A 226 -1.32 -1.57 -4.76
C ALA A 226 -0.73 -0.79 -3.57
N GLN A 227 -1.58 -0.50 -2.60
CA GLN A 227 -1.18 -0.10 -1.25
C GLN A 227 -1.38 -1.24 -0.26
N LEU A 228 -0.61 -1.22 0.84
CA LEU A 228 -0.72 -2.18 1.94
C LEU A 228 -0.47 -3.63 1.48
N GLY A 229 -1.02 -4.61 2.15
CA GLY A 229 -0.90 -6.02 1.83
C GLY A 229 -2.18 -6.79 2.16
N ALA A 230 -2.22 -8.09 1.86
CA ALA A 230 -3.42 -8.92 1.98
C ALA A 230 -4.01 -8.93 3.40
N MET A 231 -3.16 -8.88 4.45
CA MET A 231 -3.63 -8.85 5.84
C MET A 231 -4.34 -7.55 6.22
N ARG A 232 -4.27 -6.53 5.38
CA ARG A 232 -4.97 -5.24 5.54
C ARG A 232 -6.14 -5.06 4.58
N ASP A 233 -6.50 -6.10 3.82
CA ASP A 233 -7.68 -6.10 2.96
C ASP A 233 -8.96 -5.99 3.79
N ILE A 234 -9.96 -5.27 3.28
CA ILE A 234 -11.23 -5.05 3.99
C ILE A 234 -12.01 -6.35 4.22
N ASP A 235 -11.94 -7.27 3.26
CA ASP A 235 -12.73 -8.51 3.29
C ASP A 235 -11.91 -9.73 3.74
N TYR A 236 -10.62 -9.78 3.38
CA TYR A 236 -9.73 -10.93 3.59
C TYR A 236 -8.64 -10.68 4.65
N GLY A 237 -8.56 -9.48 5.20
CA GLY A 237 -7.56 -9.13 6.21
C GLY A 237 -8.00 -9.45 7.64
N ILE A 238 -7.16 -9.04 8.58
CA ILE A 238 -7.35 -9.24 10.03
C ILE A 238 -8.38 -8.23 10.61
N PHE A 239 -9.62 -8.32 10.15
CA PHE A 239 -10.69 -7.41 10.58
C PHE A 239 -10.86 -7.41 12.11
N PRO A 240 -11.06 -6.24 12.78
CA PRO A 240 -11.28 -4.90 12.21
C PRO A 240 -10.01 -4.07 11.94
N TYR A 241 -8.83 -4.64 12.08
CA TYR A 241 -7.54 -3.94 11.90
C TYR A 241 -7.10 -3.90 10.42
N THR A 242 -8.02 -3.54 9.54
CA THR A 242 -7.87 -3.50 8.08
C THR A 242 -7.84 -2.08 7.55
N SER A 243 -7.48 -1.91 6.28
CA SER A 243 -7.85 -0.72 5.50
C SER A 243 -9.31 -0.81 5.08
N SER A 244 -9.92 0.31 4.71
CA SER A 244 -11.28 0.32 4.16
C SER A 244 -11.31 0.10 2.64
N SER A 245 -10.23 -0.39 2.07
CA SER A 245 -10.10 -0.65 0.63
C SER A 245 -9.72 -2.09 0.36
N SER A 246 -10.05 -2.59 -0.84
CA SER A 246 -9.60 -3.89 -1.30
C SER A 246 -8.14 -3.80 -1.76
N THR A 247 -7.26 -4.55 -1.09
CA THR A 247 -5.81 -4.57 -1.34
C THR A 247 -5.39 -5.75 -2.20
N ILE A 248 -6.32 -6.65 -2.57
CA ILE A 248 -6.03 -7.82 -3.38
C ILE A 248 -5.97 -7.49 -4.88
N SER A 249 -5.19 -8.27 -5.60
CA SER A 249 -4.93 -8.11 -7.04
C SER A 249 -6.21 -8.13 -7.88
N ALA A 250 -7.18 -8.98 -7.53
CA ALA A 250 -8.45 -9.12 -8.24
C ALA A 250 -9.26 -7.81 -8.31
N TYR A 251 -9.08 -6.89 -7.36
CA TYR A 251 -9.69 -5.57 -7.41
C TYR A 251 -8.94 -4.60 -8.36
N GLY A 252 -7.73 -4.92 -8.75
CA GLY A 252 -6.88 -4.07 -9.57
C GLY A 252 -7.55 -3.54 -10.83
N PRO A 253 -8.06 -4.39 -11.73
CA PRO A 253 -8.77 -3.94 -12.93
C PRO A 253 -10.02 -3.11 -12.62
N ILE A 254 -10.77 -3.46 -11.58
CA ILE A 254 -11.96 -2.70 -11.14
C ILE A 254 -11.56 -1.30 -10.67
N GLY A 255 -10.57 -1.24 -9.78
CA GLY A 255 -10.08 0.02 -9.23
C GLY A 255 -9.34 0.90 -10.24
N ALA A 256 -8.76 0.30 -11.28
CA ALA A 256 -8.16 1.02 -12.41
C ALA A 256 -9.21 1.62 -13.37
N GLY A 257 -10.47 1.09 -13.37
CA GLY A 257 -11.53 1.52 -14.27
C GLY A 257 -11.67 0.69 -15.54
N ILE A 258 -11.10 -0.52 -15.55
CA ILE A 258 -11.11 -1.49 -16.66
C ILE A 258 -11.62 -2.87 -16.20
N PRO A 259 -12.85 -2.98 -15.64
CA PRO A 259 -13.32 -4.14 -14.88
C PRO A 259 -13.42 -5.44 -15.70
N GLY A 260 -13.41 -5.35 -17.03
CA GLY A 260 -13.46 -6.51 -17.92
C GLY A 260 -12.08 -7.09 -18.29
N LYS A 261 -10.99 -6.52 -17.79
CA LYS A 261 -9.63 -6.98 -18.11
C LYS A 261 -9.13 -7.99 -17.08
N GLN A 262 -8.39 -8.98 -17.56
CA GLN A 262 -7.66 -9.93 -16.73
C GLN A 262 -6.22 -9.45 -16.56
N LEU A 263 -5.62 -9.81 -15.43
CA LEU A 263 -4.21 -9.58 -15.18
C LEU A 263 -3.40 -10.64 -15.94
N ASP A 264 -2.36 -10.21 -16.64
CA ASP A 264 -1.39 -11.11 -17.26
C ASP A 264 -0.43 -11.65 -16.19
N HIS A 265 -0.03 -10.79 -15.22
CA HIS A 265 0.84 -11.17 -14.10
C HIS A 265 0.42 -10.49 -12.80
N VAL A 266 0.69 -11.18 -11.69
CA VAL A 266 0.56 -10.65 -10.32
C VAL A 266 1.88 -10.84 -9.59
N VAL A 267 2.58 -9.73 -9.35
CA VAL A 267 3.80 -9.72 -8.55
C VAL A 267 3.45 -9.58 -7.08
N GLY A 268 3.66 -10.64 -6.34
CA GLY A 268 3.56 -10.65 -4.88
C GLY A 268 4.86 -10.18 -4.24
N VAL A 269 4.81 -9.08 -3.49
CA VAL A 269 6.00 -8.57 -2.81
C VAL A 269 6.01 -9.06 -1.37
N LEU A 270 7.11 -9.72 -1.00
CA LEU A 270 7.44 -10.19 0.34
C LEU A 270 8.66 -9.45 0.87
N LYS A 271 8.77 -9.31 2.17
CA LYS A 271 9.99 -8.89 2.85
C LYS A 271 10.66 -10.11 3.49
N ALA A 272 11.97 -10.18 3.49
CA ALA A 272 12.73 -11.29 4.09
C ALA A 272 12.48 -11.46 5.61
N TYR A 273 11.68 -10.64 6.23
CA TYR A 273 11.18 -10.72 7.60
C TYR A 273 9.83 -10.03 7.67
N SER A 274 9.10 -10.22 8.76
CA SER A 274 7.77 -9.63 8.91
C SER A 274 7.82 -8.26 9.58
N THR A 275 6.99 -7.34 9.09
CA THR A 275 6.75 -6.04 9.73
C THR A 275 5.27 -5.70 9.74
N CYS A 276 4.83 -5.02 10.77
CA CYS A 276 3.45 -4.57 10.90
C CYS A 276 3.40 -3.11 11.36
N VAL A 277 2.60 -2.30 10.68
CA VAL A 277 2.27 -0.92 11.08
C VAL A 277 0.82 -0.88 11.52
N GLY A 278 0.54 -0.16 12.62
CA GLY A 278 -0.80 -0.05 13.20
C GLY A 278 -1.12 -1.15 14.21
N ALA A 279 -2.33 -1.09 14.72
CA ALA A 279 -2.84 -2.02 15.72
C ALA A 279 -3.25 -3.37 15.13
N GLY A 280 -3.67 -4.29 16.00
CA GLY A 280 -4.15 -5.61 15.66
C GLY A 280 -3.12 -6.71 15.88
N PRO A 281 -3.56 -7.98 15.77
CA PRO A 281 -2.69 -9.12 15.98
C PRO A 281 -1.57 -9.19 14.95
N PHE A 282 -0.38 -9.54 15.42
CA PHE A 282 0.80 -9.73 14.59
C PHE A 282 1.54 -10.98 15.07
N THR A 283 1.28 -12.09 14.43
CA THR A 283 1.75 -13.43 14.82
C THR A 283 3.26 -13.50 15.00
N ALA A 284 4.01 -12.80 14.15
CA ALA A 284 5.47 -12.81 14.17
C ALA A 284 6.09 -12.09 15.39
N GLU A 285 5.38 -11.21 16.07
CA GLU A 285 5.90 -10.41 17.19
C GLU A 285 6.24 -11.25 18.42
N LYS A 286 5.57 -12.40 18.59
CA LYS A 286 5.77 -13.31 19.74
C LYS A 286 6.84 -14.39 19.50
N ALA A 287 7.45 -14.41 18.31
CA ALA A 287 8.31 -15.49 17.89
C ALA A 287 9.72 -15.43 18.48
N MET A 288 10.23 -14.24 18.80
CA MET A 288 11.61 -14.03 19.22
C MET A 288 11.69 -13.05 20.40
N PRO A 289 12.79 -13.10 21.19
CA PRO A 289 13.04 -12.11 22.24
C PRO A 289 13.19 -10.69 21.67
N GLU A 290 12.84 -9.68 22.49
CA GLU A 290 12.94 -8.28 22.11
C GLU A 290 14.34 -7.86 21.65
N SER A 291 15.40 -8.45 22.24
CA SER A 291 16.79 -8.18 21.85
C SER A 291 17.10 -8.54 20.39
N TRP A 292 16.50 -9.63 19.89
CA TRP A 292 16.62 -10.02 18.47
C TRP A 292 15.84 -9.05 17.56
N MET A 293 14.65 -8.67 17.98
CA MET A 293 13.81 -7.74 17.22
C MET A 293 14.41 -6.35 17.16
N GLU A 294 15.08 -5.92 18.22
CA GLU A 294 15.79 -4.64 18.26
C GLU A 294 16.96 -4.59 17.27
N LEU A 295 17.72 -5.68 17.17
CA LEU A 295 18.77 -5.83 16.15
C LEU A 295 18.16 -5.73 14.73
N LEU A 296 17.06 -6.43 14.50
CA LEU A 296 16.37 -6.41 13.21
C LEU A 296 15.87 -5.01 12.85
N ARG A 297 15.26 -4.27 13.80
CA ARG A 297 14.86 -2.87 13.60
C ARG A 297 16.05 -1.99 13.24
N LYS A 298 17.16 -2.14 13.95
CA LYS A 298 18.40 -1.37 13.71
C LYS A 298 18.95 -1.61 12.31
N PHE A 299 19.12 -2.87 11.90
CA PHE A 299 19.66 -3.21 10.59
C PHE A 299 18.69 -2.87 9.45
N GLY A 300 17.40 -3.09 9.64
CA GLY A 300 16.35 -2.80 8.65
C GLY A 300 15.94 -1.33 8.55
N GLY A 301 16.38 -0.48 9.50
CA GLY A 301 15.91 0.90 9.60
C GLY A 301 14.40 0.96 9.87
N GLU A 302 13.86 0.01 10.65
CA GLU A 302 12.41 -0.14 10.85
C GLU A 302 11.88 0.84 11.90
N TYR A 303 11.89 2.12 11.51
CA TYR A 303 11.36 3.25 12.28
C TYR A 303 10.43 4.09 11.41
N GLY A 304 9.41 4.67 12.01
CA GLY A 304 8.47 5.55 11.31
C GLY A 304 9.17 6.81 10.79
N ALA A 305 9.09 7.09 9.49
CA ALA A 305 9.81 8.19 8.85
C ALA A 305 9.47 9.58 9.44
N ALA A 306 8.22 9.78 9.89
CA ALA A 306 7.76 11.04 10.45
C ALA A 306 7.90 11.13 11.98
N THR A 307 7.79 10.00 12.69
CA THR A 307 7.68 9.97 14.14
C THR A 307 8.88 9.35 14.85
N GLY A 308 9.78 8.67 14.11
CA GLY A 308 10.87 7.87 14.68
C GLY A 308 10.41 6.66 15.51
N ARG A 309 9.09 6.38 15.57
CA ARG A 309 8.53 5.29 16.37
C ARG A 309 9.00 3.94 15.82
N PRO A 310 9.51 3.02 16.68
CA PRO A 310 9.90 1.68 16.24
C PRO A 310 8.70 0.93 15.66
N ARG A 311 8.91 0.26 14.54
CA ARG A 311 7.92 -0.63 13.92
C ARG A 311 7.88 -1.96 14.66
N ARG A 312 6.73 -2.62 14.63
CA ARG A 312 6.60 -4.01 15.04
C ARG A 312 7.27 -4.87 13.98
N VAL A 313 8.17 -5.74 14.40
CA VAL A 313 8.96 -6.61 13.53
C VAL A 313 8.97 -8.04 14.08
N GLY A 314 9.27 -9.01 13.24
CA GLY A 314 9.42 -10.40 13.64
C GLY A 314 10.04 -11.24 12.52
N PRO A 315 10.26 -12.54 12.74
CA PRO A 315 10.71 -13.46 11.72
C PRO A 315 9.78 -13.48 10.49
N PHE A 316 10.29 -13.99 9.38
CA PHE A 316 9.46 -14.32 8.24
C PHE A 316 8.35 -15.29 8.65
N ASP A 317 7.11 -14.95 8.38
CA ASP A 317 5.95 -15.79 8.70
C ASP A 317 5.45 -16.50 7.42
N ALA A 318 5.88 -17.76 7.27
CA ALA A 318 5.54 -18.53 6.08
C ALA A 318 4.06 -18.90 6.02
N VAL A 319 3.39 -19.04 7.18
CA VAL A 319 1.97 -19.41 7.25
C VAL A 319 1.09 -18.25 6.78
N ALA A 320 1.32 -17.06 7.36
CA ALA A 320 0.65 -15.85 6.94
C ALA A 320 0.96 -15.50 5.46
N SER A 321 2.21 -15.71 5.03
CA SER A 321 2.61 -15.45 3.64
C SER A 321 1.92 -16.37 2.64
N ARG A 322 1.74 -17.66 2.94
CA ARG A 322 0.96 -18.58 2.09
C ARG A 322 -0.49 -18.11 1.93
N TYR A 323 -1.11 -17.69 3.03
CA TYR A 323 -2.46 -17.14 2.98
C TYR A 323 -2.50 -15.90 2.07
N GLY A 324 -1.58 -14.97 2.25
CA GLY A 324 -1.51 -13.76 1.43
C GLY A 324 -1.25 -14.05 -0.05
N LEU A 325 -0.37 -15.00 -0.37
CA LEU A 325 -0.12 -15.45 -1.75
C LEU A 325 -1.39 -15.99 -2.40
N LYS A 326 -2.15 -16.82 -1.67
CA LYS A 326 -3.43 -17.35 -2.12
C LYS A 326 -4.44 -16.22 -2.39
N CYS A 327 -4.57 -15.25 -1.48
CA CYS A 327 -5.47 -14.11 -1.65
C CYS A 327 -5.09 -13.26 -2.87
N GLN A 328 -3.79 -13.06 -3.11
CA GLN A 328 -3.30 -12.27 -4.23
C GLN A 328 -3.27 -13.03 -5.55
N ASN A 329 -3.33 -14.37 -5.54
CA ASN A 329 -3.12 -15.21 -6.72
C ASN A 329 -1.82 -14.81 -7.47
N ALA A 330 -0.73 -14.63 -6.70
CA ALA A 330 0.55 -14.17 -7.25
C ALA A 330 1.24 -15.30 -8.03
N ASP A 331 1.70 -14.98 -9.24
CA ASP A 331 2.47 -15.88 -10.11
C ASP A 331 3.97 -15.52 -10.16
N LYS A 332 4.33 -14.31 -9.76
CA LYS A 332 5.71 -13.85 -9.62
C LYS A 332 5.95 -13.34 -8.20
N ILE A 333 7.10 -13.68 -7.62
CA ILE A 333 7.43 -13.26 -6.25
C ILE A 333 8.69 -12.42 -6.22
N ALA A 334 8.59 -11.27 -5.55
CA ALA A 334 9.70 -10.40 -5.23
C ALA A 334 9.98 -10.43 -3.72
N LEU A 335 11.16 -10.89 -3.33
CA LEU A 335 11.66 -10.87 -1.95
C LEU A 335 12.54 -9.64 -1.74
N THR A 336 12.15 -8.78 -0.82
CA THR A 336 12.87 -7.54 -0.52
C THR A 336 13.65 -7.63 0.77
N LYS A 337 14.69 -6.79 0.91
CA LYS A 337 15.46 -6.60 2.15
C LYS A 337 16.15 -7.87 2.68
N LEU A 338 16.65 -8.74 1.80
CA LEU A 338 17.44 -9.89 2.22
C LEU A 338 18.75 -9.46 2.90
N ASP A 339 19.35 -8.36 2.44
CA ASP A 339 20.54 -7.71 3.00
C ASP A 339 20.44 -7.38 4.50
N VAL A 340 19.25 -7.08 4.98
CA VAL A 340 19.01 -6.73 6.39
C VAL A 340 19.37 -7.89 7.33
N LEU A 341 19.27 -9.13 6.86
CA LEU A 341 19.59 -10.33 7.64
C LEU A 341 21.09 -10.68 7.63
N SER A 342 21.92 -9.95 6.86
CA SER A 342 23.33 -10.28 6.64
C SER A 342 24.18 -10.42 7.93
N MET A 343 23.83 -9.67 8.98
CA MET A 343 24.60 -9.70 10.23
C MET A 343 24.05 -10.70 11.27
N MET A 344 22.96 -11.38 10.97
CA MET A 344 22.36 -12.35 11.88
C MET A 344 23.18 -13.66 11.89
N LYS A 345 23.40 -14.24 13.08
CA LYS A 345 24.03 -15.57 13.23
C LYS A 345 23.08 -16.70 12.90
N GLU A 346 21.85 -16.52 13.34
CA GLU A 346 20.74 -17.45 13.13
C GLU A 346 19.52 -16.65 12.72
N ILE A 347 18.79 -17.18 11.76
CA ILE A 347 17.62 -16.52 11.18
C ILE A 347 16.41 -17.40 11.45
N PRO A 348 15.49 -16.95 12.30
CA PRO A 348 14.23 -17.66 12.58
C PRO A 348 13.25 -17.51 11.41
N VAL A 349 12.49 -18.59 11.14
CA VAL A 349 11.36 -18.61 10.21
C VAL A 349 10.18 -19.27 10.91
N ILE A 350 9.01 -18.65 10.87
CA ILE A 350 7.77 -19.21 11.40
C ILE A 350 7.23 -20.21 10.39
N VAL A 351 7.11 -21.47 10.79
CA VAL A 351 6.69 -22.59 9.95
C VAL A 351 5.29 -23.12 10.28
N GLY A 352 4.74 -22.72 11.43
CA GLY A 352 3.44 -23.12 11.94
C GLY A 352 3.10 -22.32 13.19
N TYR A 353 1.95 -22.60 13.76
CA TYR A 353 1.51 -22.06 15.05
C TYR A 353 1.03 -23.17 15.98
N LYS A 354 0.98 -22.88 17.27
CA LYS A 354 0.24 -23.67 18.27
C LYS A 354 -0.94 -22.85 18.79
N LYS A 355 -2.13 -23.46 18.81
CA LYS A 355 -3.32 -22.99 19.50
C LYS A 355 -3.67 -23.99 20.60
N GLY A 356 -3.32 -23.69 21.84
CA GLY A 356 -3.32 -24.65 22.91
C GLY A 356 -2.35 -25.83 22.64
N ASN A 357 -2.86 -27.05 22.54
CA ASN A 357 -2.09 -28.27 22.22
C ASN A 357 -2.12 -28.66 20.74
N GLN A 358 -2.82 -27.91 19.90
CA GLN A 358 -2.99 -28.23 18.49
C GLN A 358 -1.99 -27.43 17.65
N GLU A 359 -1.32 -28.11 16.71
CA GLU A 359 -0.53 -27.43 15.67
C GLU A 359 -1.45 -26.97 14.53
N VAL A 360 -1.24 -25.73 14.08
CA VAL A 360 -2.00 -25.09 13.00
C VAL A 360 -1.01 -24.63 11.94
N THR A 361 -1.26 -25.01 10.70
CA THR A 361 -0.42 -24.68 9.54
C THR A 361 -1.11 -23.69 8.59
N ASP A 362 -2.37 -23.36 8.84
CA ASP A 362 -3.14 -22.41 8.06
C ASP A 362 -3.34 -21.11 8.85
N PHE A 363 -3.40 -20.01 8.12
CA PHE A 363 -3.71 -18.70 8.67
C PHE A 363 -5.20 -18.40 8.44
N ASP A 364 -5.94 -18.23 9.52
CA ASP A 364 -7.34 -17.78 9.45
C ASP A 364 -7.49 -16.41 10.11
N PRO A 365 -7.73 -15.33 9.33
CA PRO A 365 -7.85 -13.98 9.88
C PRO A 365 -9.11 -13.74 10.72
N ILE A 366 -10.07 -14.68 10.74
CA ILE A 366 -11.31 -14.60 11.52
C ILE A 366 -11.08 -15.13 12.94
N GLU A 367 -10.12 -16.02 13.11
CA GLU A 367 -9.75 -16.59 14.41
C GLU A 367 -9.07 -15.57 15.31
N ASP A 368 -9.06 -15.82 16.61
CA ASP A 368 -8.28 -15.00 17.56
C ASP A 368 -6.78 -15.29 17.42
N LEU A 369 -6.12 -14.52 16.57
CA LEU A 369 -4.68 -14.66 16.30
C LEU A 369 -3.79 -14.35 17.52
N GLU A 370 -4.32 -13.75 18.59
CA GLU A 370 -3.59 -13.55 19.84
C GLU A 370 -3.36 -14.86 20.60
N GLU A 371 -4.16 -15.90 20.36
CA GLU A 371 -4.00 -17.23 20.92
C GLU A 371 -2.91 -18.06 20.21
N TYR A 372 -2.46 -17.60 19.01
CA TYR A 372 -1.49 -18.34 18.22
C TYR A 372 -0.06 -18.10 18.75
N VAL A 373 0.65 -19.19 19.04
CA VAL A 373 2.06 -19.18 19.43
C VAL A 373 2.90 -19.69 18.26
N PRO A 374 3.82 -18.88 17.72
CA PRO A 374 4.65 -19.29 16.58
C PRO A 374 5.51 -20.52 16.85
N ILE A 375 5.55 -21.44 15.87
CA ILE A 375 6.53 -22.52 15.78
C ILE A 375 7.67 -22.05 14.89
N VAL A 376 8.86 -21.94 15.44
CA VAL A 376 10.01 -21.36 14.77
C VAL A 376 11.01 -22.43 14.36
N ARG A 377 11.48 -22.37 13.12
CA ARG A 377 12.66 -23.08 12.62
C ARG A 377 13.83 -22.12 12.56
N MET A 378 14.96 -22.48 13.16
CA MET A 378 16.20 -21.70 13.10
C MET A 378 17.02 -22.12 11.88
N LEU A 379 17.45 -21.18 11.07
CA LEU A 379 18.33 -21.35 9.93
C LEU A 379 19.68 -20.67 10.20
N PRO A 380 20.80 -21.17 9.64
CA PRO A 380 22.09 -20.52 9.78
C PRO A 380 22.06 -19.15 9.04
N GLY A 381 22.63 -18.14 9.68
CA GLY A 381 22.88 -16.85 9.03
C GLY A 381 24.19 -16.87 8.26
N TRP A 382 24.35 -15.94 7.33
CA TRP A 382 25.55 -15.89 6.46
C TRP A 382 26.61 -14.90 6.94
N GLN A 383 26.31 -13.99 7.81
CA GLN A 383 27.24 -13.03 8.42
C GLN A 383 28.20 -12.33 7.43
N THR A 384 27.73 -12.06 6.24
CA THR A 384 28.47 -11.46 5.13
C THR A 384 27.59 -10.44 4.42
N ASP A 385 28.14 -9.30 4.05
CA ASP A 385 27.44 -8.32 3.21
C ASP A 385 27.19 -8.90 1.82
N ILE A 386 25.93 -8.92 1.41
CA ILE A 386 25.47 -9.43 0.10
C ILE A 386 25.12 -8.31 -0.88
N SER A 387 25.28 -7.05 -0.47
CA SER A 387 24.87 -5.89 -1.29
C SER A 387 25.65 -5.74 -2.60
N GLY A 388 26.81 -6.40 -2.70
CA GLY A 388 27.65 -6.46 -3.90
C GLY A 388 27.36 -7.62 -4.83
N CYS A 389 26.50 -8.58 -4.45
CA CYS A 389 26.14 -9.71 -5.33
C CYS A 389 25.33 -9.23 -6.52
N VAL A 390 25.65 -9.72 -7.73
CA VAL A 390 24.96 -9.39 -8.99
C VAL A 390 24.28 -10.60 -9.63
N THR A 391 24.58 -11.81 -9.17
CA THR A 391 23.92 -13.07 -9.57
C THR A 391 23.49 -13.87 -8.34
N TYR A 392 22.50 -14.76 -8.51
CA TYR A 392 22.04 -15.64 -7.43
C TYR A 392 23.16 -16.57 -6.94
N ASP A 393 24.05 -17.01 -7.85
CA ASP A 393 25.14 -17.92 -7.52
C ASP A 393 26.21 -17.29 -6.63
N GLU A 394 26.35 -15.99 -6.63
CA GLU A 394 27.28 -15.26 -5.75
C GLU A 394 26.79 -15.14 -4.29
N LEU A 395 25.52 -15.46 -4.02
CA LEU A 395 25.03 -15.47 -2.66
C LEU A 395 25.76 -16.54 -1.81
N PRO A 396 26.06 -16.25 -0.53
CA PRO A 396 26.55 -17.29 0.40
C PRO A 396 25.56 -18.47 0.49
N ASP A 397 26.08 -19.68 0.69
CA ASP A 397 25.26 -20.90 0.75
C ASP A 397 24.12 -20.80 1.79
N ALA A 398 24.39 -20.20 2.94
CA ALA A 398 23.35 -19.98 3.96
C ALA A 398 22.24 -19.02 3.47
N ALA A 399 22.55 -18.01 2.65
CA ALA A 399 21.57 -17.11 2.06
C ALA A 399 20.72 -17.83 1.00
N LYS A 400 21.35 -18.68 0.17
CA LYS A 400 20.65 -19.57 -0.77
C LYS A 400 19.72 -20.51 -0.04
N THR A 401 20.20 -21.20 1.00
CA THR A 401 19.42 -22.10 1.85
C THR A 401 18.22 -21.37 2.46
N TYR A 402 18.39 -20.10 2.88
CA TYR A 402 17.29 -19.30 3.38
C TYR A 402 16.21 -19.08 2.29
N VAL A 403 16.61 -18.62 1.11
CA VAL A 403 15.67 -18.40 -0.01
C VAL A 403 14.97 -19.69 -0.42
N GLU A 404 15.71 -20.78 -0.60
CA GLU A 404 15.18 -22.11 -0.95
C GLU A 404 14.21 -22.65 0.12
N THR A 405 14.53 -22.43 1.39
CA THR A 405 13.61 -22.78 2.50
C THR A 405 12.32 -21.98 2.42
N LEU A 406 12.37 -20.69 2.07
CA LEU A 406 11.16 -19.90 1.87
C LEU A 406 10.36 -20.41 0.67
N GLU A 407 11.00 -20.73 -0.44
CA GLU A 407 10.35 -21.30 -1.64
C GLU A 407 9.62 -22.61 -1.30
N ASP A 408 10.27 -23.51 -0.58
CA ASP A 408 9.69 -24.77 -0.13
C ASP A 408 8.49 -24.55 0.80
N LEU A 409 8.59 -23.63 1.75
CA LEU A 409 7.50 -23.30 2.68
C LEU A 409 6.33 -22.60 1.99
N LEU A 410 6.59 -21.77 1.00
CA LEU A 410 5.59 -21.03 0.27
C LEU A 410 4.98 -21.83 -0.88
N GLN A 411 5.65 -22.90 -1.36
CA GLN A 411 5.35 -23.65 -2.57
C GLN A 411 5.32 -22.74 -3.82
N HIS A 412 6.23 -21.77 -3.86
CA HIS A 412 6.37 -20.79 -4.94
C HIS A 412 7.83 -20.42 -5.11
N GLU A 413 8.26 -20.26 -6.36
CA GLU A 413 9.59 -19.73 -6.67
C GLU A 413 9.68 -18.24 -6.40
N ILE A 414 10.87 -17.79 -5.98
CA ILE A 414 11.19 -16.37 -5.76
C ILE A 414 12.07 -15.91 -6.93
N GLN A 415 11.52 -15.10 -7.83
CA GLN A 415 12.20 -14.69 -9.05
C GLN A 415 13.01 -13.41 -8.90
N PHE A 416 12.66 -12.55 -7.97
CA PHE A 416 13.34 -11.28 -7.70
C PHE A 416 13.78 -11.21 -6.24
N ILE A 417 15.05 -10.86 -6.01
CA ILE A 417 15.63 -10.79 -4.65
C ILE A 417 16.42 -9.48 -4.51
N SER A 418 15.95 -8.60 -3.61
CA SER A 418 16.66 -7.37 -3.28
C SER A 418 17.77 -7.63 -2.25
N VAL A 419 18.98 -7.26 -2.57
CA VAL A 419 20.20 -7.46 -1.77
C VAL A 419 20.81 -6.16 -1.22
N GLY A 420 20.12 -5.03 -1.35
CA GLY A 420 20.56 -3.75 -0.83
C GLY A 420 19.53 -2.64 -1.09
N ALA A 421 19.82 -1.41 -0.70
CA ALA A 421 18.89 -0.28 -0.79
C ALA A 421 18.88 0.41 -2.16
N GLU A 422 19.98 0.35 -2.90
CA GLU A 422 20.13 1.02 -4.19
C GLU A 422 19.36 0.30 -5.31
N ARG A 423 18.91 1.05 -6.34
CA ARG A 423 18.10 0.53 -7.45
C ARG A 423 18.73 -0.69 -8.12
N SER A 424 20.05 -0.71 -8.32
CA SER A 424 20.79 -1.79 -8.97
C SER A 424 21.06 -3.01 -8.07
N GLN A 425 20.78 -2.95 -6.77
CA GLN A 425 21.10 -4.02 -5.81
C GLN A 425 19.98 -5.06 -5.72
N TYR A 426 19.79 -5.82 -6.78
CA TYR A 426 18.87 -6.94 -6.84
C TYR A 426 19.42 -8.07 -7.72
N LEU A 427 18.90 -9.26 -7.52
CA LEU A 427 19.19 -10.45 -8.28
C LEU A 427 17.92 -10.98 -8.91
N THR A 428 18.02 -11.66 -10.04
CA THR A 428 16.92 -12.43 -10.62
C THR A 428 17.26 -13.91 -10.61
N LYS A 429 16.26 -14.75 -10.35
CA LYS A 429 16.34 -16.20 -10.41
C LYS A 429 15.22 -16.68 -11.33
N GLY A 430 15.60 -17.35 -12.42
CA GLY A 430 14.63 -17.76 -13.44
C GLY A 430 14.08 -16.58 -14.26
N GLU A 431 12.86 -16.78 -14.79
CA GLU A 431 12.20 -15.80 -15.65
C GLU A 431 11.49 -14.72 -14.81
N TRP A 432 11.97 -13.49 -14.94
CA TRP A 432 11.34 -12.27 -14.41
C TRP A 432 10.60 -11.53 -15.53
N LEU A 433 9.84 -10.49 -15.24
CA LEU A 433 9.02 -9.68 -16.17
C LEU A 433 9.87 -8.82 -17.12
#